data_bd65b062adeae722d0949bcab8391f5b
#
_entry.id   bd65b062adeae722d0949bcab8391f5b
#
_cell.length_a   1.000
_cell.length_b   1.000
_cell.length_c   1.000
_cell.angle_alpha   90.00
_cell.angle_beta   90.00
_cell.angle_gamma   90.00
#
_symmetry.space_group_name_H-M   'P 1'
#
loop_
_entity.id
_entity.type
_entity.pdbx_description
1 polymer ?
#
loop_
_entity_poly.entity_id
_entity_poly.type
_entity_poly.pdbx_seq_one_letter_code
_entity_poly.pdbx_strand_id
1 'polypeptide(L)'
;FVDNHDTYRDGSKYTGDVLKAYAFILSSPGIPCVFYPHWRDNKTVINSMIKARKSVGLNSESNVEVQNISGYYKAYSIGTCGEMITYIGSNNSSWADNVPSGSGWTKSIDGSGWAIYTKINSTSCADEHQYGIDNGKNPEALPTFTSITIKAIVPATWTTPKIHVWNKGVDNKQITTAAWPGDLMTRIEGNKFMITLSGFSATNEVGIVFNNGAATGTLQTIDFSATKSTSCWVLSETPT
;
A
#
# COMPACT_ATOMS: atom_id res chain seq x y z
N PHE A 1 5.28 6.55 12.71
CA PHE A 1 6.36 6.22 11.75
C PHE A 1 7.73 6.30 12.42
N VAL A 2 8.74 5.65 11.82
CA VAL A 2 10.15 5.76 12.26
C VAL A 2 10.82 6.90 11.51
N ASP A 3 10.76 6.86 10.18
CA ASP A 3 11.16 7.95 9.29
C ASP A 3 10.12 8.14 8.19
N ASN A 4 10.24 9.26 7.48
CA ASN A 4 9.51 9.58 6.26
C ASN A 4 10.43 10.32 5.28
N HIS A 5 9.91 10.77 4.14
CA HIS A 5 10.68 11.48 3.12
C HIS A 5 11.27 12.82 3.60
N ASP A 6 10.67 13.44 4.62
CA ASP A 6 11.17 14.71 5.17
C ASP A 6 12.26 14.50 6.21
N THR A 7 12.18 13.42 7.00
CA THR A 7 13.16 13.14 8.08
C THR A 7 14.34 12.30 7.62
N TYR A 8 14.21 11.52 6.54
CA TYR A 8 15.26 10.61 6.06
C TYR A 8 16.36 11.34 5.29
N ARG A 9 17.06 12.23 5.99
CA ARG A 9 18.21 13.01 5.49
C ARG A 9 19.25 13.16 6.58
N ASP A 10 20.47 13.51 6.17
CA ASP A 10 21.56 13.65 7.10
C ASP A 10 21.25 14.70 8.19
N GLY A 11 21.52 14.30 9.43
CA GLY A 11 21.21 15.09 10.62
C GLY A 11 19.78 15.00 11.15
N SER A 12 18.85 14.36 10.44
CA SER A 12 17.44 14.25 10.85
C SER A 12 16.90 12.82 10.86
N LYS A 13 17.52 11.90 10.11
CA LYS A 13 17.09 10.49 10.07
C LYS A 13 17.27 9.80 11.41
N TYR A 14 16.40 8.85 11.67
CA TYR A 14 16.54 7.98 12.84
C TYR A 14 17.88 7.23 12.82
N THR A 15 18.65 7.35 13.90
CA THR A 15 19.98 6.76 14.03
C THR A 15 20.04 5.55 14.96
N GLY A 16 18.90 5.18 15.57
CA GLY A 16 18.78 4.02 16.44
C GLY A 16 18.57 2.72 15.65
N ASP A 17 18.24 1.66 16.38
CA ASP A 17 17.92 0.36 15.79
C ASP A 17 16.53 0.40 15.11
N VAL A 18 16.53 0.42 13.78
CA VAL A 18 15.33 0.50 12.95
C VAL A 18 14.36 -0.65 13.23
N LEU A 19 14.86 -1.86 13.46
CA LEU A 19 14.00 -3.02 13.71
C LEU A 19 13.35 -2.96 15.11
N LYS A 20 14.04 -2.45 16.13
CA LYS A 20 13.42 -2.16 17.43
C LYS A 20 12.33 -1.11 17.32
N ALA A 21 12.57 -0.06 16.54
CA ALA A 21 11.57 0.98 16.29
C ALA A 21 10.33 0.42 15.57
N TYR A 22 10.52 -0.45 14.59
CA TYR A 22 9.38 -1.14 13.93
C TYR A 22 8.69 -2.15 14.85
N ALA A 23 9.41 -2.87 15.69
CA ALA A 23 8.78 -3.71 16.71
C ALA A 23 7.87 -2.88 17.63
N PHE A 24 8.28 -1.68 18.00
CA PHE A 24 7.48 -0.75 18.80
C PHE A 24 6.23 -0.28 18.05
N ILE A 25 6.37 0.35 16.86
CA ILE A 25 5.21 0.95 16.18
C ILE A 25 4.24 -0.07 15.62
N LEU A 26 4.72 -1.25 15.19
CA LEU A 26 3.87 -2.30 14.64
C LEU A 26 3.13 -3.12 15.71
N SER A 27 3.57 -3.05 16.97
CA SER A 27 2.87 -3.66 18.12
C SER A 27 2.03 -2.68 18.92
N SER A 28 2.05 -1.40 18.57
CA SER A 28 1.24 -0.37 19.22
C SER A 28 -0.10 -0.15 18.50
N PRO A 29 -1.17 0.32 19.20
CA PRO A 29 -2.37 0.83 18.55
C PRO A 29 -2.07 1.96 17.56
N GLY A 30 -3.02 2.25 16.66
CA GLY A 30 -2.89 3.30 15.67
C GLY A 30 -2.69 2.76 14.25
N ILE A 31 -2.38 3.65 13.33
CA ILE A 31 -2.12 3.34 11.92
C ILE A 31 -0.63 3.54 11.65
N PRO A 32 0.18 2.48 11.74
CA PRO A 32 1.63 2.59 11.53
C PRO A 32 1.94 2.86 10.06
N CYS A 33 2.84 3.81 9.82
CA CYS A 33 3.38 4.07 8.50
C CYS A 33 4.75 3.39 8.37
N VAL A 34 4.90 2.54 7.36
CA VAL A 34 6.15 1.86 7.04
C VAL A 34 6.87 2.61 5.93
N PHE A 35 8.04 3.14 6.22
CA PHE A 35 8.83 3.89 5.28
C PHE A 35 9.55 2.96 4.30
N TYR A 36 9.40 3.21 2.99
CA TYR A 36 9.86 2.31 1.94
C TYR A 36 11.36 1.94 2.01
N PRO A 37 12.32 2.86 2.22
CA PRO A 37 13.73 2.50 2.34
C PRO A 37 14.00 1.51 3.48
N HIS A 38 13.40 1.71 4.66
CA HIS A 38 13.53 0.77 5.78
C HIS A 38 12.94 -0.60 5.44
N TRP A 39 11.77 -0.63 4.80
CA TRP A 39 11.13 -1.86 4.37
C TRP A 39 11.96 -2.59 3.30
N ARG A 40 12.46 -1.88 2.30
CA ARG A 40 13.30 -2.46 1.24
C ARG A 40 14.51 -3.19 1.83
N ASP A 41 15.18 -2.56 2.79
CA ASP A 41 16.42 -3.06 3.38
C ASP A 41 16.16 -4.15 4.44
N ASN A 42 14.95 -4.23 5.00
CA ASN A 42 14.54 -5.18 6.05
C ASN A 42 13.23 -5.91 5.73
N LYS A 43 12.96 -6.16 4.46
CA LYS A 43 11.67 -6.62 3.92
C LYS A 43 11.08 -7.81 4.69
N THR A 44 11.86 -8.88 4.85
CA THR A 44 11.40 -10.13 5.49
C THR A 44 10.97 -9.89 6.93
N VAL A 45 11.77 -9.16 7.69
CA VAL A 45 11.53 -8.92 9.12
C VAL A 45 10.32 -8.01 9.33
N ILE A 46 10.27 -6.88 8.61
CA ILE A 46 9.15 -5.93 8.74
C ILE A 46 7.83 -6.59 8.29
N ASN A 47 7.84 -7.38 7.21
CA ASN A 47 6.67 -8.14 6.77
C ASN A 47 6.19 -9.13 7.84
N SER A 48 7.10 -9.82 8.53
CA SER A 48 6.74 -10.73 9.62
C SER A 48 6.12 -10.00 10.81
N MET A 49 6.61 -8.80 11.16
CA MET A 49 5.99 -7.95 12.17
C MET A 49 4.58 -7.50 11.76
N ILE A 50 4.39 -7.08 10.50
CA ILE A 50 3.08 -6.70 9.96
C ILE A 50 2.12 -7.90 9.99
N LYS A 51 2.60 -9.09 9.63
CA LYS A 51 1.81 -10.33 9.70
C LYS A 51 1.39 -10.64 11.12
N ALA A 52 2.28 -10.54 12.10
CA ALA A 52 1.97 -10.72 13.50
C ALA A 52 0.89 -9.71 13.97
N ARG A 53 1.02 -8.42 13.62
CA ARG A 53 0.01 -7.40 13.90
C ARG A 53 -1.36 -7.76 13.33
N LYS A 54 -1.41 -8.16 12.07
CA LYS A 54 -2.66 -8.52 11.38
C LYS A 54 -3.29 -9.77 11.97
N SER A 55 -2.51 -10.80 12.32
CA SER A 55 -3.05 -12.06 12.86
C SER A 55 -3.81 -11.90 14.17
N VAL A 56 -3.47 -10.88 14.96
CA VAL A 56 -4.21 -10.56 16.20
C VAL A 56 -5.25 -9.46 16.01
N GLY A 57 -5.35 -8.87 14.81
CA GLY A 57 -6.32 -7.81 14.52
C GLY A 57 -6.04 -6.49 15.25
N LEU A 58 -4.77 -6.16 15.46
CA LEU A 58 -4.37 -4.91 16.12
C LEU A 58 -4.65 -3.70 15.21
N ASN A 59 -5.38 -2.71 15.71
CA ASN A 59 -5.87 -1.55 14.97
C ASN A 59 -5.76 -0.24 15.80
N SER A 60 -6.36 0.84 15.34
CA SER A 60 -6.30 2.16 16.01
C SER A 60 -7.09 2.22 17.32
N GLU A 61 -8.06 1.34 17.51
CA GLU A 61 -8.93 1.30 18.70
C GLU A 61 -8.49 0.22 19.70
N SER A 62 -7.42 -0.50 19.40
CA SER A 62 -6.88 -1.55 20.26
C SER A 62 -6.37 -0.99 21.58
N ASN A 63 -6.53 -1.77 22.65
CA ASN A 63 -5.97 -1.43 23.95
C ASN A 63 -4.51 -1.87 24.05
N VAL A 64 -3.71 -1.10 24.75
CA VAL A 64 -2.32 -1.44 25.08
C VAL A 64 -2.03 -1.14 26.55
N GLU A 65 -1.44 -2.10 27.23
CA GLU A 65 -0.84 -1.93 28.56
C GLU A 65 0.67 -1.94 28.42
N VAL A 66 1.32 -0.87 28.87
CA VAL A 66 2.76 -0.70 28.77
C VAL A 66 3.39 -0.86 30.14
N GLN A 67 4.39 -1.71 30.21
CA GLN A 67 5.22 -1.91 31.39
C GLN A 67 6.66 -1.54 31.06
N ASN A 68 7.16 -0.48 31.71
CA ASN A 68 8.58 -0.12 31.65
C ASN A 68 9.30 -0.79 32.82
N ILE A 69 9.93 -1.92 32.53
CA ILE A 69 10.64 -2.74 33.50
C ILE A 69 12.14 -2.43 33.39
N SER A 70 12.87 -2.47 34.51
CA SER A 70 14.32 -2.23 34.45
C SER A 70 14.99 -3.16 33.44
N GLY A 71 15.63 -2.56 32.43
CA GLY A 71 16.34 -3.24 31.35
C GLY A 71 15.56 -3.54 30.09
N TYR A 72 14.21 -3.40 30.09
CA TYR A 72 13.40 -3.57 28.89
C TYR A 72 12.02 -2.92 28.96
N TYR A 73 11.46 -2.67 27.80
CA TYR A 73 10.08 -2.27 27.58
C TYR A 73 9.23 -3.52 27.26
N LYS A 74 8.05 -3.62 27.86
CA LYS A 74 7.04 -4.65 27.56
C LYS A 74 5.72 -3.98 27.25
N ALA A 75 5.11 -4.32 26.10
CA ALA A 75 3.76 -3.93 25.77
C ALA A 75 2.88 -5.17 25.62
N TYR A 76 1.69 -5.11 26.21
CA TYR A 76 0.61 -6.08 26.01
C TYR A 76 -0.52 -5.40 25.27
N SER A 77 -0.78 -5.83 24.04
CA SER A 77 -1.77 -5.24 23.16
C SER A 77 -2.89 -6.23 22.87
N ILE A 78 -4.13 -5.77 22.88
CA ILE A 78 -5.33 -6.58 22.62
C ILE A 78 -5.94 -6.12 21.31
N GLY A 79 -5.93 -7.02 20.32
CA GLY A 79 -6.60 -6.85 19.03
C GLY A 79 -7.95 -7.56 18.99
N THR A 80 -8.63 -7.44 17.86
CA THR A 80 -9.97 -8.02 17.65
C THR A 80 -9.96 -9.55 17.56
N CYS A 81 -8.82 -10.16 17.18
CA CYS A 81 -8.67 -11.60 16.98
C CYS A 81 -7.66 -12.27 17.89
N GLY A 82 -7.01 -11.52 18.75
CA GLY A 82 -5.99 -12.09 19.63
C GLY A 82 -5.22 -11.05 20.43
N GLU A 83 -4.13 -11.50 20.99
CA GLU A 83 -3.30 -10.75 21.93
C GLU A 83 -1.85 -10.76 21.45
N MET A 84 -1.14 -9.68 21.70
CA MET A 84 0.28 -9.51 21.33
C MET A 84 1.09 -9.03 22.53
N ILE A 85 2.23 -9.65 22.78
CA ILE A 85 3.23 -9.15 23.71
C ILE A 85 4.51 -8.81 22.94
N THR A 86 5.03 -7.62 23.19
CA THR A 86 6.28 -7.14 22.57
C THR A 86 7.26 -6.75 23.65
N TYR A 87 8.48 -7.27 23.52
CA TYR A 87 9.61 -6.91 24.36
C TYR A 87 10.64 -6.12 23.52
N ILE A 88 11.19 -5.05 24.10
CA ILE A 88 12.28 -4.26 23.51
C ILE A 88 13.26 -3.87 24.61
N GLY A 89 14.54 -4.20 24.42
CA GLY A 89 15.56 -3.91 25.43
C GLY A 89 16.98 -4.01 24.89
N SER A 90 17.95 -4.02 25.77
CA SER A 90 19.38 -4.09 25.40
C SER A 90 19.80 -5.50 24.97
N ASN A 91 19.21 -6.53 25.56
CA ASN A 91 19.45 -7.93 25.24
C ASN A 91 18.22 -8.80 25.54
N ASN A 92 18.21 -10.02 25.02
CA ASN A 92 17.09 -10.94 25.18
C ASN A 92 17.04 -11.59 26.59
N SER A 93 18.15 -11.61 27.32
CA SER A 93 18.21 -12.25 28.64
C SER A 93 17.43 -11.49 29.71
N SER A 94 17.25 -10.18 29.54
CA SER A 94 16.55 -9.35 30.52
C SER A 94 15.04 -9.65 30.64
N TRP A 95 14.43 -10.30 29.66
CA TRP A 95 13.01 -10.69 29.74
C TRP A 95 12.76 -12.20 29.64
N ALA A 96 13.80 -13.05 29.62
CA ALA A 96 13.68 -14.49 29.41
C ALA A 96 12.72 -15.17 30.40
N ASP A 97 12.76 -14.74 31.66
CA ASP A 97 11.89 -15.29 32.72
C ASP A 97 10.45 -14.74 32.66
N ASN A 98 10.18 -13.75 31.80
CA ASN A 98 8.89 -13.09 31.68
C ASN A 98 8.21 -13.34 30.33
N VAL A 99 8.76 -14.24 29.50
CA VAL A 99 8.09 -14.63 28.24
C VAL A 99 6.75 -15.28 28.55
N PRO A 100 5.72 -15.03 27.72
CA PRO A 100 4.42 -15.62 27.95
C PRO A 100 4.52 -17.14 27.85
N SER A 101 4.09 -17.81 28.93
CA SER A 101 4.02 -19.26 29.03
C SER A 101 2.56 -19.72 29.03
N GLY A 102 2.30 -20.93 28.52
CA GLY A 102 0.98 -21.50 28.48
C GLY A 102 0.42 -21.67 27.07
N SER A 103 -0.72 -22.36 26.98
CA SER A 103 -1.32 -22.72 25.70
C SER A 103 -1.74 -21.48 24.89
N GLY A 104 -1.39 -21.48 23.62
CA GLY A 104 -1.83 -20.47 22.65
C GLY A 104 -0.84 -19.36 22.36
N TRP A 105 0.20 -19.16 23.15
CA TRP A 105 1.26 -18.19 22.83
C TRP A 105 2.31 -18.78 21.87
N THR A 106 2.63 -18.02 20.84
CA THR A 106 3.67 -18.37 19.87
C THR A 106 4.62 -17.18 19.68
N LYS A 107 5.92 -17.43 19.68
CA LYS A 107 6.90 -16.43 19.28
C LYS A 107 6.79 -16.22 17.76
N SER A 108 6.26 -15.09 17.34
CA SER A 108 6.01 -14.78 15.95
C SER A 108 7.26 -14.36 15.21
N ILE A 109 8.08 -13.54 15.88
CA ILE A 109 9.37 -13.09 15.36
C ILE A 109 10.21 -12.47 16.49
N ASP A 110 11.52 -12.57 16.38
CA ASP A 110 12.47 -11.91 17.27
C ASP A 110 13.72 -11.42 16.52
N GLY A 111 14.52 -10.62 17.22
CA GLY A 111 15.80 -10.12 16.77
C GLY A 111 16.65 -9.66 17.96
N SER A 112 17.76 -8.97 17.65
CA SER A 112 18.67 -8.48 18.70
C SER A 112 17.97 -7.44 19.56
N GLY A 113 17.65 -7.82 20.82
CA GLY A 113 17.04 -6.92 21.80
C GLY A 113 15.55 -6.64 21.59
N TRP A 114 14.82 -7.47 20.86
CA TRP A 114 13.37 -7.39 20.74
C TRP A 114 12.75 -8.74 20.40
N ALA A 115 11.48 -8.94 20.77
CA ALA A 115 10.70 -10.13 20.42
C ALA A 115 9.20 -9.79 20.44
N ILE A 116 8.46 -10.44 19.54
CA ILE A 116 7.00 -10.36 19.44
C ILE A 116 6.39 -11.75 19.60
N TYR A 117 5.46 -11.86 20.55
CA TYR A 117 4.65 -13.05 20.80
C TYR A 117 3.20 -12.74 20.48
N THR A 118 2.49 -13.71 19.89
CA THR A 118 1.06 -13.60 19.60
C THR A 118 0.31 -14.77 20.19
N LYS A 119 -0.94 -14.53 20.59
CA LYS A 119 -1.93 -15.53 20.95
C LYS A 119 -3.19 -15.26 20.14
N ILE A 120 -3.56 -16.17 19.26
CA ILE A 120 -4.68 -16.01 18.35
C ILE A 120 -5.91 -16.67 18.99
N ASN A 121 -6.95 -15.88 19.20
CA ASN A 121 -8.21 -16.32 19.80
C ASN A 121 -9.28 -16.58 18.72
N SER A 122 -9.14 -16.02 17.52
CA SER A 122 -10.02 -16.21 16.38
C SER A 122 -9.24 -16.15 15.08
N THR A 123 -9.57 -17.00 14.13
CA THR A 123 -8.95 -17.01 12.79
C THR A 123 -9.60 -16.02 11.83
N SER A 124 -10.66 -15.32 12.23
CA SER A 124 -11.37 -14.36 11.36
C SER A 124 -10.50 -13.21 10.86
N CYS A 125 -9.46 -12.83 11.60
CA CYS A 125 -8.51 -11.81 11.14
C CYS A 125 -7.45 -12.33 10.16
N ALA A 126 -7.28 -13.65 10.06
CA ALA A 126 -6.33 -14.24 9.11
C ALA A 126 -6.82 -14.06 7.65
N ASP A 127 -8.14 -13.98 7.49
CA ASP A 127 -8.79 -13.95 6.16
C ASP A 127 -9.19 -12.55 5.70
N GLU A 128 -9.29 -11.58 6.60
CA GLU A 128 -9.97 -10.33 6.28
C GLU A 128 -9.18 -9.32 5.45
N HIS A 129 -7.88 -9.41 5.28
CA HIS A 129 -7.17 -8.40 4.44
C HIS A 129 -5.83 -8.94 3.93
N GLN A 130 -5.88 -9.80 2.95
CA GLN A 130 -4.74 -10.12 2.10
C GLN A 130 -4.37 -8.95 1.18
N TYR A 131 -4.12 -7.78 1.74
CA TYR A 131 -3.49 -6.71 0.98
C TYR A 131 -1.97 -6.82 1.09
N GLY A 132 -1.35 -7.45 0.08
CA GLY A 132 0.03 -7.19 -0.30
C GLY A 132 1.14 -7.78 0.56
N ILE A 133 0.88 -8.74 1.46
CA ILE A 133 1.93 -9.50 2.11
C ILE A 133 1.68 -10.97 1.85
N ASP A 134 2.13 -11.37 0.71
CA ASP A 134 2.14 -12.75 0.34
C ASP A 134 3.26 -13.49 1.09
N ASN A 135 2.95 -14.69 1.54
CA ASN A 135 3.85 -15.68 2.15
C ASN A 135 4.94 -16.18 1.17
N GLY A 136 5.65 -15.26 0.53
CA GLY A 136 6.64 -15.58 -0.52
C GLY A 136 6.02 -15.90 -1.87
N LYS A 137 4.70 -15.78 -2.00
CA LYS A 137 4.07 -15.66 -3.30
C LYS A 137 4.15 -14.22 -3.76
N ASN A 138 4.46 -14.01 -5.01
CA ASN A 138 4.37 -12.75 -5.72
C ASN A 138 3.11 -11.98 -5.28
N PRO A 139 3.15 -10.65 -5.05
CA PRO A 139 1.93 -9.91 -4.78
C PRO A 139 0.86 -10.39 -5.74
N GLU A 140 -0.33 -10.75 -5.23
CA GLU A 140 -1.42 -11.25 -6.08
C GLU A 140 -1.44 -10.37 -7.32
N ALA A 141 -1.31 -11.01 -8.47
CA ALA A 141 -1.31 -10.29 -9.74
C ALA A 141 -2.53 -9.38 -9.70
N LEU A 142 -2.32 -8.08 -9.81
CA LEU A 142 -3.41 -7.10 -9.81
C LEU A 142 -4.52 -7.68 -10.69
N PRO A 143 -5.79 -7.65 -10.23
CA PRO A 143 -6.88 -8.28 -10.98
C PRO A 143 -6.84 -7.77 -12.41
N THR A 144 -6.79 -8.70 -13.35
CA THR A 144 -6.76 -8.36 -14.76
C THR A 144 -8.17 -8.00 -15.27
N PHE A 145 -8.21 -7.11 -16.24
CA PHE A 145 -9.45 -6.70 -16.89
C PHE A 145 -9.27 -6.66 -18.41
N THR A 146 -10.35 -6.88 -19.15
CA THR A 146 -10.43 -6.84 -20.61
C THR A 146 -11.34 -5.71 -21.11
N SER A 147 -11.83 -4.89 -20.18
CA SER A 147 -12.63 -3.71 -20.43
C SER A 147 -12.30 -2.64 -19.41
N ILE A 148 -12.28 -1.38 -19.83
CA ILE A 148 -12.06 -0.24 -18.95
C ILE A 148 -13.02 0.90 -19.28
N THR A 149 -13.61 1.50 -18.24
CA THR A 149 -14.37 2.74 -18.34
C THR A 149 -13.56 3.89 -17.75
N ILE A 150 -13.25 4.86 -18.58
CA ILE A 150 -12.44 6.05 -18.23
C ILE A 150 -13.36 7.25 -18.24
N LYS A 151 -13.40 7.98 -17.13
CA LYS A 151 -14.12 9.26 -16.97
C LYS A 151 -13.13 10.37 -16.73
N ALA A 152 -13.35 11.53 -17.33
CA ALA A 152 -12.50 12.69 -17.11
C ALA A 152 -13.32 13.99 -17.05
N ILE A 153 -12.93 14.89 -16.17
CA ILE A 153 -13.27 16.31 -16.22
C ILE A 153 -12.11 16.98 -16.95
N VAL A 154 -12.36 17.49 -18.14
CA VAL A 154 -11.31 18.11 -18.97
C VAL A 154 -11.38 19.63 -18.88
N PRO A 155 -10.30 20.36 -19.27
CA PRO A 155 -10.33 21.80 -19.41
C PRO A 155 -11.54 22.28 -20.24
N ALA A 156 -12.17 23.39 -19.87
CA ALA A 156 -13.36 23.90 -20.54
C ALA A 156 -13.11 24.24 -22.03
N THR A 157 -11.85 24.49 -22.39
CA THR A 157 -11.39 24.75 -23.74
C THR A 157 -11.32 23.49 -24.62
N TRP A 158 -11.37 22.28 -24.03
CA TRP A 158 -11.32 21.01 -24.76
C TRP A 158 -12.75 20.57 -25.14
N THR A 159 -13.17 20.96 -26.32
CA THR A 159 -14.55 20.68 -26.79
C THR A 159 -14.73 19.29 -27.35
N THR A 160 -13.66 18.68 -27.87
CA THR A 160 -13.63 17.35 -28.50
C THR A 160 -12.45 16.53 -28.00
N PRO A 161 -12.34 16.29 -26.68
CA PRO A 161 -11.18 15.60 -26.15
C PRO A 161 -11.09 14.18 -26.67
N LYS A 162 -9.89 13.73 -26.96
CA LYS A 162 -9.55 12.36 -27.33
C LYS A 162 -8.66 11.73 -26.28
N ILE A 163 -8.58 10.42 -26.34
CA ILE A 163 -7.79 9.62 -25.44
C ILE A 163 -7.01 8.57 -26.22
N HIS A 164 -5.75 8.41 -25.90
CA HIS A 164 -4.93 7.31 -26.37
C HIS A 164 -4.66 6.35 -25.21
N VAL A 165 -4.97 5.06 -25.40
CA VAL A 165 -4.84 4.02 -24.36
C VAL A 165 -4.08 2.83 -24.92
N TRP A 166 -3.14 2.31 -24.13
CA TRP A 166 -2.36 1.12 -24.49
C TRP A 166 -2.24 0.15 -23.30
N ASN A 167 -2.00 -1.11 -23.62
CA ASN A 167 -1.84 -2.21 -22.68
C ASN A 167 -0.43 -2.18 -22.06
N LYS A 168 -0.24 -1.40 -21.00
CA LYS A 168 1.06 -1.20 -20.36
C LYS A 168 1.54 -2.44 -19.58
N GLY A 169 0.61 -3.21 -19.05
CA GLY A 169 0.92 -4.36 -18.19
C GLY A 169 1.39 -5.62 -18.92
N VAL A 170 1.20 -5.72 -20.24
CA VAL A 170 1.45 -6.97 -21.00
C VAL A 170 2.33 -6.76 -22.23
N ASP A 171 1.87 -6.01 -23.24
CA ASP A 171 2.49 -6.00 -24.56
C ASP A 171 2.68 -4.60 -25.17
N ASN A 172 2.31 -3.55 -24.43
CA ASN A 172 2.30 -2.14 -24.86
C ASN A 172 1.49 -1.87 -26.16
N LYS A 173 0.60 -2.79 -26.55
CA LYS A 173 -0.24 -2.59 -27.71
C LYS A 173 -1.31 -1.54 -27.45
N GLN A 174 -1.61 -0.77 -28.50
CA GLN A 174 -2.71 0.18 -28.50
C GLN A 174 -4.04 -0.53 -28.25
N ILE A 175 -4.86 0.05 -27.39
CA ILE A 175 -6.23 -0.39 -27.07
C ILE A 175 -7.25 0.47 -27.81
N THR A 176 -7.01 1.78 -27.92
CA THR A 176 -7.84 2.69 -28.74
C THR A 176 -7.87 2.25 -30.19
N THR A 177 -9.02 2.39 -30.85
CA THR A 177 -9.19 1.95 -32.25
C THR A 177 -8.50 2.88 -33.23
N ALA A 178 -8.54 4.19 -32.98
CA ALA A 178 -7.86 5.18 -33.80
C ALA A 178 -6.38 5.30 -33.41
N ALA A 179 -5.52 5.47 -34.40
CA ALA A 179 -4.14 5.89 -34.17
C ALA A 179 -4.11 7.22 -33.41
N TRP A 180 -2.90 7.61 -32.92
CA TRP A 180 -2.73 8.94 -32.30
C TRP A 180 -3.45 10.03 -33.11
N PRO A 181 -4.21 10.92 -32.49
CA PRO A 181 -4.37 11.18 -31.05
C PRO A 181 -5.38 10.28 -30.30
N GLY A 182 -5.90 9.20 -30.90
CA GLY A 182 -6.73 8.21 -30.27
C GLY A 182 -8.24 8.44 -30.48
N ASP A 183 -9.04 7.79 -29.64
CA ASP A 183 -10.49 7.76 -29.75
C ASP A 183 -11.16 8.97 -29.10
N LEU A 184 -12.27 9.44 -29.71
CA LEU A 184 -13.07 10.55 -29.20
C LEU A 184 -13.79 10.11 -27.91
N MET A 185 -13.76 10.93 -26.89
CA MET A 185 -14.55 10.71 -25.67
C MET A 185 -15.96 11.25 -25.82
N THR A 186 -16.93 10.55 -25.22
CA THR A 186 -18.35 10.97 -25.23
C THR A 186 -18.60 11.94 -24.08
N ARG A 187 -19.21 13.10 -24.39
CA ARG A 187 -19.64 14.07 -23.39
C ARG A 187 -20.79 13.52 -22.54
N ILE A 188 -20.68 13.60 -21.24
CA ILE A 188 -21.75 13.24 -20.28
C ILE A 188 -22.53 14.52 -19.87
N GLU A 189 -21.79 15.52 -19.39
CA GLU A 189 -22.35 16.77 -18.88
C GLU A 189 -21.27 17.84 -18.79
N GLY A 190 -21.54 19.06 -19.22
CA GLY A 190 -20.56 20.14 -19.13
C GLY A 190 -19.22 19.76 -19.77
N ASN A 191 -18.15 19.78 -18.98
CA ASN A 191 -16.81 19.35 -19.37
C ASN A 191 -16.44 17.94 -18.85
N LYS A 192 -17.45 17.12 -18.50
CA LYS A 192 -17.31 15.72 -18.11
C LYS A 192 -17.45 14.82 -19.33
N PHE A 193 -16.48 13.95 -19.54
CA PHE A 193 -16.43 13.02 -20.66
C PHE A 193 -16.16 11.61 -20.18
N MET A 194 -16.55 10.63 -21.02
CA MET A 194 -16.37 9.21 -20.74
C MET A 194 -16.06 8.43 -22.02
N ILE A 195 -15.33 7.34 -21.87
CA ILE A 195 -15.18 6.30 -22.89
C ILE A 195 -15.13 4.93 -22.20
N THR A 196 -15.70 3.92 -22.86
CA THR A 196 -15.52 2.51 -22.48
C THR A 196 -14.81 1.79 -23.62
N LEU A 197 -13.69 1.17 -23.29
CA LEU A 197 -12.88 0.37 -24.20
C LEU A 197 -12.95 -1.09 -23.75
N SER A 198 -13.10 -2.02 -24.70
CA SER A 198 -13.25 -3.45 -24.42
C SER A 198 -12.66 -4.32 -25.52
N GLY A 199 -12.52 -5.63 -25.22
CA GLY A 199 -12.06 -6.61 -26.20
C GLY A 199 -10.53 -6.65 -26.40
N PHE A 200 -9.76 -6.03 -25.51
CA PHE A 200 -8.31 -6.14 -25.49
C PHE A 200 -7.82 -7.31 -24.64
N SER A 201 -6.55 -7.70 -24.81
CA SER A 201 -5.92 -8.75 -23.99
C SER A 201 -5.98 -8.39 -22.51
N ALA A 202 -6.29 -9.37 -21.66
CA ALA A 202 -6.35 -9.16 -20.21
C ALA A 202 -5.06 -8.51 -19.70
N THR A 203 -5.24 -7.40 -18.99
CA THR A 203 -4.13 -6.61 -18.41
C THR A 203 -4.46 -6.17 -17.00
N ASN A 204 -3.44 -5.96 -16.18
CA ASN A 204 -3.55 -5.37 -14.85
C ASN A 204 -3.21 -3.86 -14.85
N GLU A 205 -2.73 -3.32 -15.96
CA GLU A 205 -2.38 -1.89 -16.07
C GLU A 205 -2.55 -1.42 -17.52
N VAL A 206 -3.18 -0.27 -17.70
CA VAL A 206 -3.21 0.46 -18.98
C VAL A 206 -2.54 1.82 -18.83
N GLY A 207 -1.82 2.24 -19.87
CA GLY A 207 -1.31 3.59 -20.02
C GLY A 207 -2.35 4.47 -20.70
N ILE A 208 -2.41 5.76 -20.36
CA ILE A 208 -3.43 6.70 -20.81
C ILE A 208 -2.81 8.08 -21.06
N VAL A 209 -3.14 8.67 -22.20
CA VAL A 209 -2.89 10.09 -22.50
C VAL A 209 -4.18 10.73 -22.96
N PHE A 210 -4.55 11.84 -22.33
CA PHE A 210 -5.65 12.69 -22.80
C PHE A 210 -5.11 13.83 -23.65
N ASN A 211 -5.90 14.26 -24.62
CA ASN A 211 -5.57 15.39 -25.47
C ASN A 211 -6.80 16.19 -25.90
N ASN A 212 -6.59 17.42 -26.41
CA ASN A 212 -7.68 18.31 -26.81
C ASN A 212 -8.37 17.92 -28.14
N GLY A 213 -7.89 16.86 -28.81
CA GLY A 213 -8.43 16.37 -30.09
C GLY A 213 -8.10 17.26 -31.30
N ALA A 214 -7.31 18.33 -31.13
CA ALA A 214 -6.97 19.24 -32.24
C ALA A 214 -6.06 18.54 -33.25
N ALA A 215 -6.27 18.84 -34.54
CA ALA A 215 -5.44 18.33 -35.64
C ALA A 215 -4.04 18.98 -35.66
N THR A 216 -3.94 20.25 -35.22
CA THR A 216 -2.69 21.00 -35.06
C THR A 216 -2.70 21.68 -33.69
N GLY A 217 -1.52 21.85 -33.08
CA GLY A 217 -1.43 22.44 -31.74
C GLY A 217 -2.08 21.54 -30.68
N THR A 218 -1.89 20.25 -30.80
CA THR A 218 -2.44 19.27 -29.85
C THR A 218 -1.86 19.50 -28.45
N LEU A 219 -2.73 19.88 -27.51
CA LEU A 219 -2.40 19.89 -26.10
C LEU A 219 -2.70 18.51 -25.53
N GLN A 220 -1.76 17.96 -24.77
CA GLN A 220 -1.90 16.64 -24.15
C GLN A 220 -1.43 16.64 -22.71
N THR A 221 -1.87 15.65 -21.96
CA THR A 221 -1.38 15.38 -20.61
C THR A 221 -0.06 14.61 -20.64
N ILE A 222 0.58 14.49 -19.50
CA ILE A 222 1.56 13.44 -19.25
C ILE A 222 0.89 12.06 -19.31
N ASP A 223 1.68 11.00 -19.30
CA ASP A 223 1.18 9.63 -19.22
C ASP A 223 0.59 9.34 -17.84
N PHE A 224 -0.64 8.83 -17.81
CA PHE A 224 -1.27 8.26 -16.62
C PHE A 224 -1.28 6.74 -16.70
N SER A 225 -1.54 6.11 -15.56
CA SER A 225 -1.79 4.67 -15.47
C SER A 225 -3.09 4.38 -14.74
N ALA A 226 -3.81 3.35 -15.19
CA ALA A 226 -4.96 2.80 -14.49
C ALA A 226 -4.77 1.30 -14.26
N THR A 227 -5.00 0.88 -13.02
CA THR A 227 -4.94 -0.52 -12.57
C THR A 227 -6.32 -1.10 -12.20
N LYS A 228 -7.39 -0.38 -12.52
CA LYS A 228 -8.79 -0.76 -12.27
C LYS A 228 -9.62 -0.57 -13.52
N SER A 229 -10.63 -1.41 -13.68
CA SER A 229 -11.57 -1.37 -14.80
C SER A 229 -12.49 -0.13 -14.84
N THR A 230 -12.46 0.70 -13.83
CA THR A 230 -13.11 2.03 -13.81
C THR A 230 -12.20 3.02 -13.13
N SER A 231 -11.92 4.14 -13.79
CA SER A 231 -11.00 5.16 -13.31
C SER A 231 -11.47 6.57 -13.72
N CYS A 232 -11.19 7.57 -12.87
CA CYS A 232 -11.62 8.94 -13.08
C CYS A 232 -10.44 9.92 -12.89
N TRP A 233 -10.39 10.98 -13.71
CA TRP A 233 -9.39 12.05 -13.64
C TRP A 233 -10.02 13.42 -13.66
N VAL A 234 -9.34 14.37 -13.03
CA VAL A 234 -9.59 15.80 -13.19
C VAL A 234 -8.33 16.40 -13.79
N LEU A 235 -8.42 16.91 -15.01
CA LEU A 235 -7.29 17.46 -15.75
C LEU A 235 -7.21 18.99 -15.55
N SER A 236 -6.03 19.51 -15.29
CA SER A 236 -5.80 20.95 -15.20
C SER A 236 -5.68 21.59 -16.57
N GLU A 237 -5.95 22.91 -16.66
CA GLU A 237 -5.81 23.69 -17.90
C GLU A 237 -4.34 23.99 -18.26
N THR A 238 -3.42 23.85 -17.33
CA THR A 238 -1.99 24.04 -17.53
C THR A 238 -1.32 22.73 -17.89
N PRO A 239 -0.79 22.56 -19.10
CA PRO A 239 0.15 21.48 -19.38
C PRO A 239 1.38 21.68 -18.48
N THR A 240 1.65 20.77 -17.60
CA THR A 240 2.93 20.69 -16.88
C THR A 240 3.93 19.89 -17.69
#